data_eb7bf185f5073a651180fe34299fe604
#
_entry.id   eb7bf185f5073a651180fe34299fe604
#
_cell.length_a   1.000
_cell.length_b   1.000
_cell.length_c   1.000
_cell.angle_alpha   90.00
_cell.angle_beta   90.00
_cell.angle_gamma   90.00
#
_symmetry.space_group_name_H-M   'P 1'
#
loop_
_entity.id
_entity.type
_entity.pdbx_description
1 polymer ?
#
loop_
_entity_poly.entity_id
_entity_poly.type
_entity_poly.pdbx_seq_one_letter_code
_entity_poly.pdbx_strand_id
1 'polypeptide(L)'
;MAKLELTSNITFLYFKDLEKAKHFFSETLGLEVAYDPGWACVYRLKDKAFLGAVDNAQGSIQVDSTSSVLVSLTVANILEVHAALEGAEGVDGLSPIKQVKEMALESFFFTGPEGYHFEVEQFTSGELQKLF
;
A
#
# COMPACT_ATOMS: atom_id res chain seq x y z
N MET A 1 10.07 -7.73 29.94
CA MET A 1 9.77 -7.50 28.51
C MET A 1 10.17 -6.08 28.12
N ALA A 2 10.91 -5.95 27.03
CA ALA A 2 11.25 -4.63 26.50
C ALA A 2 10.02 -3.96 25.89
N LYS A 3 9.86 -2.66 26.15
CA LYS A 3 8.82 -1.85 25.52
C LYS A 3 9.47 -1.03 24.39
N LEU A 4 8.95 -1.17 23.18
CA LEU A 4 9.50 -0.46 22.03
C LEU A 4 9.10 1.01 22.06
N GLU A 5 10.08 1.89 21.86
CA GLU A 5 9.83 3.32 21.68
C GLU A 5 9.94 3.61 20.17
N LEU A 6 8.85 3.39 19.45
CA LEU A 6 8.85 3.50 18.00
C LEU A 6 8.89 4.95 17.55
N THR A 7 9.72 5.23 16.56
CA THR A 7 9.78 6.55 15.91
C THR A 7 9.18 6.52 14.51
N SER A 8 9.18 5.36 13.88
CA SER A 8 8.53 5.17 12.57
C SER A 8 8.31 3.69 12.30
N ASN A 9 7.64 3.40 11.22
CA ASN A 9 7.47 2.04 10.71
C ASN A 9 7.72 2.03 9.22
N ILE A 10 8.51 1.07 8.75
CA ILE A 10 8.72 0.84 7.31
C ILE A 10 8.42 -0.63 7.03
N THR A 11 7.48 -0.88 6.13
CA THR A 11 7.22 -2.24 5.64
C THR A 11 7.79 -2.36 4.24
N PHE A 12 8.70 -3.32 4.04
CA PHE A 12 9.35 -3.52 2.75
C PHE A 12 8.67 -4.63 1.96
N LEU A 13 8.35 -4.33 0.71
CA LEU A 13 7.89 -5.29 -0.29
C LEU A 13 9.02 -5.50 -1.30
N TYR A 14 9.25 -6.76 -1.66
CA TYR A 14 10.36 -7.15 -2.52
C TYR A 14 9.89 -7.37 -3.95
N PHE A 15 10.64 -6.85 -4.91
CA PHE A 15 10.26 -6.90 -6.33
C PHE A 15 11.41 -7.42 -7.20
N LYS A 16 11.07 -8.18 -8.21
CA LYS A 16 12.01 -8.59 -9.26
C LYS A 16 12.31 -7.42 -10.19
N ASP A 17 11.32 -6.60 -10.47
CA ASP A 17 11.43 -5.41 -11.30
C ASP A 17 11.18 -4.16 -10.45
N LEU A 18 12.23 -3.65 -9.84
CA LEU A 18 12.15 -2.49 -8.96
C LEU A 18 11.70 -1.22 -9.69
N GLU A 19 12.14 -1.01 -10.93
CA GLU A 19 11.77 0.19 -11.68
C GLU A 19 10.26 0.23 -11.95
N LYS A 20 9.68 -0.91 -12.28
CA LYS A 20 8.23 -1.02 -12.48
C LYS A 20 7.47 -0.77 -11.17
N ALA A 21 7.99 -1.28 -10.06
CA ALA A 21 7.40 -1.03 -8.74
C ALA A 21 7.48 0.46 -8.36
N LYS A 22 8.63 1.11 -8.61
CA LYS A 22 8.81 2.54 -8.36
C LYS A 22 7.80 3.36 -9.17
N HIS A 23 7.61 3.02 -10.44
CA HIS A 23 6.64 3.71 -11.28
C HIS A 23 5.23 3.57 -10.71
N PHE A 24 4.87 2.37 -10.30
CA PHE A 24 3.57 2.09 -9.69
C PHE A 24 3.33 2.94 -8.43
N PHE A 25 4.27 2.92 -7.49
CA PHE A 25 4.09 3.66 -6.23
C PHE A 25 4.14 5.18 -6.43
N SER A 26 5.04 5.67 -7.27
CA SER A 26 5.22 7.11 -7.49
C SER A 26 4.17 7.70 -8.41
N GLU A 27 3.89 7.04 -9.53
CA GLU A 27 3.02 7.59 -10.58
C GLU A 27 1.58 7.12 -10.44
N THR A 28 1.36 5.82 -10.29
CA THR A 28 -0.01 5.29 -10.21
C THR A 28 -0.66 5.60 -8.88
N LEU A 29 0.04 5.36 -7.76
CA LEU A 29 -0.50 5.67 -6.43
C LEU A 29 -0.18 7.08 -5.97
N GLY A 30 0.77 7.77 -6.61
CA GLY A 30 1.12 9.15 -6.27
C GLY A 30 1.75 9.33 -4.90
N LEU A 31 2.48 8.32 -4.40
CA LEU A 31 3.11 8.40 -3.10
C LEU A 31 4.37 9.26 -3.13
N GLU A 32 4.62 9.97 -2.04
CA GLU A 32 5.81 10.79 -1.86
C GLU A 32 7.03 9.93 -1.61
N VAL A 33 8.11 10.15 -2.37
CA VAL A 33 9.39 9.50 -2.12
C VAL A 33 10.04 10.13 -0.91
N ALA A 34 10.29 9.34 0.13
CA ALA A 34 10.99 9.79 1.33
C ALA A 34 12.50 9.54 1.22
N TYR A 35 12.90 8.43 0.60
CA TYR A 35 14.31 8.05 0.51
C TYR A 35 14.51 7.05 -0.64
N ASP A 36 15.51 7.27 -1.48
CA ASP A 36 15.83 6.41 -2.61
C ASP A 36 17.33 6.16 -2.71
N PRO A 37 17.84 5.06 -2.14
CA PRO A 37 19.26 4.70 -2.26
C PRO A 37 19.61 3.99 -3.58
N GLY A 38 18.65 3.73 -4.46
CA GLY A 38 18.85 3.07 -5.75
C GLY A 38 18.42 1.60 -5.79
N TRP A 39 18.76 0.83 -4.78
CA TRP A 39 18.37 -0.58 -4.67
C TRP A 39 17.04 -0.77 -3.93
N ALA A 40 16.48 0.31 -3.46
CA ALA A 40 15.19 0.37 -2.77
C ALA A 40 14.62 1.77 -2.93
N CYS A 41 13.36 1.94 -2.62
CA CYS A 41 12.73 3.25 -2.52
C CYS A 41 11.71 3.23 -1.39
N VAL A 42 11.78 4.21 -0.49
CA VAL A 42 10.87 4.32 0.65
C VAL A 42 9.89 5.45 0.40
N TYR A 43 8.61 5.13 0.52
CA TYR A 43 7.50 6.06 0.28
C TYR A 43 6.81 6.39 1.59
N ARG A 44 6.46 7.66 1.76
CA ARG A 44 5.67 8.10 2.91
C ARG A 44 4.19 7.80 2.66
N LEU A 45 3.58 7.06 3.57
CA LEU A 45 2.13 6.84 3.54
C LEU A 45 1.40 7.92 4.32
N LYS A 46 1.79 8.10 5.58
CA LYS A 46 1.20 9.08 6.48
C LYS A 46 2.19 9.32 7.63
N ASP A 47 2.50 10.58 7.92
CA ASP A 47 3.36 10.97 9.04
C ASP A 47 4.65 10.13 9.12
N LYS A 48 4.71 9.14 9.99
CA LYS A 48 5.86 8.25 10.19
C LYS A 48 5.57 6.80 9.79
N ALA A 49 4.57 6.59 8.94
CA ALA A 49 4.26 5.28 8.35
C ALA A 49 4.79 5.24 6.91
N PHE A 50 5.59 4.23 6.60
CA PHE A 50 6.28 4.13 5.31
C PHE A 50 6.10 2.76 4.68
N LEU A 51 6.15 2.73 3.37
CA LEU A 51 6.19 1.52 2.56
C LEU A 51 7.45 1.57 1.69
N GLY A 52 8.23 0.50 1.70
CA GLY A 52 9.43 0.42 0.89
C GLY A 52 9.30 -0.60 -0.21
N ALA A 53 9.89 -0.30 -1.36
CA ALA A 53 10.08 -1.24 -2.46
C ALA A 53 11.56 -1.61 -2.52
N VAL A 54 11.88 -2.89 -2.57
CA VAL A 54 13.26 -3.38 -2.53
C VAL A 54 13.54 -4.24 -3.76
N ASP A 55 14.73 -4.09 -4.34
CA ASP A 55 15.21 -5.00 -5.37
C ASP A 55 15.44 -6.38 -4.74
N ASN A 56 14.72 -7.38 -5.25
CA ASN A 56 14.75 -8.75 -4.75
C ASN A 56 16.17 -9.34 -4.71
N ALA A 57 17.04 -8.92 -5.61
CA ALA A 57 18.42 -9.41 -5.67
C ALA A 57 19.35 -8.81 -4.61
N GLN A 58 18.95 -7.71 -3.99
CA GLN A 58 19.82 -6.94 -3.08
C GLN A 58 19.29 -6.81 -1.66
N GLY A 59 18.10 -7.32 -1.40
CA GLY A 59 17.49 -7.23 -0.07
C GLY A 59 18.01 -8.28 0.90
N SER A 60 17.54 -8.19 2.12
CA SER A 60 18.02 -9.02 3.25
C SER A 60 17.34 -10.37 3.35
N ILE A 61 16.22 -10.57 2.67
CA ILE A 61 15.44 -11.82 2.75
C ILE A 61 15.17 -12.38 1.37
N GLN A 62 14.79 -13.66 1.33
CA GLN A 62 14.31 -14.29 0.10
C GLN A 62 12.79 -14.26 0.05
N VAL A 63 12.25 -14.02 -1.14
CA VAL A 63 10.81 -13.96 -1.35
C VAL A 63 10.29 -15.34 -1.78
N ASP A 64 9.42 -15.91 -0.95
CA ASP A 64 8.76 -17.17 -1.26
C ASP A 64 7.41 -16.93 -1.93
N SER A 65 6.70 -15.86 -1.54
CA SER A 65 5.38 -15.54 -2.08
C SER A 65 5.07 -14.05 -1.91
N THR A 66 4.39 -13.47 -2.91
CA THR A 66 3.89 -12.10 -2.84
C THR A 66 2.41 -12.04 -2.45
N SER A 67 1.76 -13.20 -2.27
CA SER A 67 0.32 -13.28 -2.00
C SER A 67 -0.03 -13.37 -0.51
N SER A 68 0.96 -13.29 0.39
CA SER A 68 0.75 -13.46 1.83
C SER A 68 0.64 -12.13 2.59
N VAL A 69 0.67 -11.01 1.89
CA VAL A 69 0.59 -9.67 2.48
C VAL A 69 -0.57 -8.90 1.86
N LEU A 70 -1.36 -8.27 2.70
CA LEU A 70 -2.38 -7.33 2.28
C LEU A 70 -1.98 -5.94 2.79
N VAL A 71 -1.76 -5.01 1.87
CA VAL A 71 -1.52 -3.62 2.21
C VAL A 71 -2.86 -2.90 2.20
N SER A 72 -3.29 -2.40 3.35
CA SER A 72 -4.56 -1.69 3.48
C SER A 72 -4.29 -0.19 3.61
N LEU A 73 -4.89 0.57 2.71
CA LEU A 73 -4.73 2.01 2.63
C LEU A 73 -6.06 2.68 2.98
N THR A 74 -6.07 3.47 4.04
CA THR A 74 -7.27 4.18 4.50
C THR A 74 -7.30 5.56 3.87
N VAL A 75 -8.43 5.89 3.24
CA VAL A 75 -8.62 7.17 2.54
C VAL A 75 -9.89 7.86 3.02
N ALA A 76 -10.00 9.14 2.72
CA ALA A 76 -11.20 9.95 3.01
C ALA A 76 -12.11 10.12 1.78
N ASN A 77 -11.72 9.56 0.62
CA ASN A 77 -12.37 9.84 -0.66
C ASN A 77 -12.40 8.61 -1.57
N ILE A 78 -12.95 7.51 -1.07
CA ILE A 78 -12.88 6.20 -1.73
C ILE A 78 -13.45 6.19 -3.15
N LEU A 79 -14.53 6.96 -3.40
CA LEU A 79 -15.12 7.03 -4.75
C LEU A 79 -14.14 7.61 -5.77
N GLU A 80 -13.46 8.69 -5.40
CA GLU A 80 -12.47 9.34 -6.27
C GLU A 80 -11.27 8.43 -6.50
N VAL A 81 -10.80 7.77 -5.45
CA VAL A 81 -9.65 6.86 -5.55
C VAL A 81 -9.97 5.68 -6.45
N HIS A 82 -11.15 5.07 -6.27
CA HIS A 82 -11.58 3.96 -7.13
C HIS A 82 -11.63 4.37 -8.60
N ALA A 83 -12.23 5.52 -8.89
CA ALA A 83 -12.30 6.03 -10.25
C ALA A 83 -10.91 6.29 -10.85
N ALA A 84 -10.00 6.82 -10.07
CA ALA A 84 -8.63 7.07 -10.52
C ALA A 84 -7.86 5.79 -10.83
N LEU A 85 -8.17 4.70 -10.13
CA LEU A 85 -7.48 3.42 -10.32
C LEU A 85 -8.06 2.57 -11.45
N GLU A 86 -9.25 2.90 -11.97
CA GLU A 86 -9.83 2.20 -13.12
C GLU A 86 -8.92 2.36 -14.33
N GLY A 87 -8.45 1.23 -14.88
CA GLY A 87 -7.57 1.23 -16.04
C GLY A 87 -6.16 1.77 -15.77
N ALA A 88 -5.81 2.06 -14.52
CA ALA A 88 -4.50 2.58 -14.18
C ALA A 88 -3.41 1.54 -14.36
N GLU A 89 -2.22 1.99 -14.76
CA GLU A 89 -1.08 1.12 -14.98
C GLU A 89 -0.65 0.43 -13.68
N GLY A 90 -0.46 -0.88 -13.73
CA GLY A 90 -0.05 -1.67 -12.58
C GLY A 90 -1.19 -2.11 -11.67
N VAL A 91 -2.43 -1.78 -12.00
CA VAL A 91 -3.62 -2.17 -11.24
C VAL A 91 -4.33 -3.30 -11.97
N ASP A 92 -4.44 -4.45 -11.32
CA ASP A 92 -5.14 -5.62 -11.85
C ASP A 92 -6.27 -6.04 -10.91
N GLY A 93 -7.33 -6.58 -11.48
CA GLY A 93 -8.42 -7.17 -10.72
C GLY A 93 -9.13 -6.20 -9.79
N LEU A 94 -9.27 -4.94 -10.21
CA LEU A 94 -9.94 -3.94 -9.41
C LEU A 94 -11.38 -4.36 -9.13
N SER A 95 -11.72 -4.54 -7.84
CA SER A 95 -13.07 -4.93 -7.43
C SER A 95 -13.98 -3.69 -7.31
N PRO A 96 -15.31 -3.89 -7.38
CA PRO A 96 -16.23 -2.81 -7.04
C PRO A 96 -16.13 -2.44 -5.56
N ILE A 97 -16.53 -1.22 -5.23
CA ILE A 97 -16.65 -0.79 -3.84
C ILE A 97 -17.80 -1.55 -3.18
N LYS A 98 -17.54 -2.13 -2.00
CA LYS A 98 -18.55 -2.81 -1.20
C LYS A 98 -18.64 -2.22 0.19
N GLN A 99 -19.85 -2.15 0.72
CA GLN A 99 -20.08 -1.78 2.10
C GLN A 99 -19.93 -3.02 2.99
N VAL A 100 -19.16 -2.86 4.07
CA VAL A 100 -19.01 -3.86 5.12
C VAL A 100 -19.61 -3.26 6.39
N LYS A 101 -20.91 -3.42 6.56
CA LYS A 101 -21.68 -2.72 7.61
C LYS A 101 -21.23 -3.09 9.01
N GLU A 102 -20.89 -4.35 9.25
CA GLU A 102 -20.44 -4.83 10.55
C GLU A 102 -19.14 -4.15 11.00
N MET A 103 -18.35 -3.69 10.05
CA MET A 103 -17.07 -3.04 10.32
C MET A 103 -17.12 -1.53 10.09
N ALA A 104 -18.28 -1.00 9.73
CA ALA A 104 -18.48 0.42 9.43
C ALA A 104 -17.45 0.96 8.43
N LEU A 105 -17.29 0.25 7.30
CA LEU A 105 -16.38 0.68 6.24
C LEU A 105 -16.92 0.34 4.87
N GLU A 106 -16.39 1.05 3.88
CA GLU A 106 -16.48 0.71 2.47
C GLU A 106 -15.09 0.33 2.00
N SER A 107 -14.97 -0.65 1.12
CA SER A 107 -13.67 -1.09 0.63
C SER A 107 -13.72 -1.64 -0.77
N PHE A 108 -12.55 -1.66 -1.42
CA PHE A 108 -12.31 -2.38 -2.66
C PHE A 108 -10.89 -2.94 -2.64
N PHE A 109 -10.63 -3.90 -3.52
CA PHE A 109 -9.37 -4.61 -3.60
C PHE A 109 -8.80 -4.58 -5.00
N PHE A 110 -7.50 -4.71 -5.11
CA PHE A 110 -6.81 -4.92 -6.38
C PHE A 110 -5.46 -5.59 -6.11
N THR A 111 -4.83 -6.08 -7.18
CA THR A 111 -3.44 -6.53 -7.11
C THR A 111 -2.56 -5.54 -7.86
N GLY A 112 -1.40 -5.25 -7.29
CA GLY A 112 -0.38 -4.42 -7.89
C GLY A 112 0.68 -5.25 -8.60
N PRO A 113 1.82 -4.63 -8.96
CA PRO A 113 2.92 -5.34 -9.60
C PRO A 113 3.34 -6.57 -8.81
N GLU A 114 3.60 -7.65 -9.54
CA GLU A 114 4.05 -8.95 -9.02
C GLU A 114 3.08 -9.62 -8.06
N GLY A 115 1.79 -9.24 -8.13
CA GLY A 115 0.72 -9.93 -7.42
C GLY A 115 0.51 -9.51 -5.98
N TYR A 116 1.12 -8.44 -5.52
CA TYR A 116 0.86 -7.94 -4.18
C TYR A 116 -0.59 -7.46 -4.04
N HIS A 117 -1.21 -7.83 -2.91
CA HIS A 117 -2.61 -7.49 -2.64
C HIS A 117 -2.73 -6.14 -1.94
N PHE A 118 -3.69 -5.35 -2.42
CA PHE A 118 -4.01 -4.05 -1.84
C PHE A 118 -5.49 -3.96 -1.54
N GLU A 119 -5.80 -3.28 -0.45
CA GLU A 119 -7.14 -2.89 -0.08
C GLU A 119 -7.17 -1.38 0.09
N VAL A 120 -8.19 -0.73 -0.41
CA VAL A 120 -8.46 0.68 -0.10
C VAL A 120 -9.76 0.73 0.66
N GLU A 121 -9.77 1.45 1.78
CA GLU A 121 -10.94 1.52 2.65
C GLU A 121 -11.20 2.93 3.15
N GLN A 122 -12.46 3.18 3.43
CA GLN A 122 -12.91 4.41 4.07
C GLN A 122 -13.89 4.03 5.17
N PHE A 123 -13.60 4.47 6.40
CA PHE A 123 -14.48 4.20 7.51
C PHE A 123 -15.71 5.12 7.46
N THR A 124 -16.86 4.57 7.86
CA THR A 124 -18.16 5.27 7.79
C THR A 124 -18.64 5.75 9.16
N SER A 125 -18.01 5.31 10.27
CA SER A 125 -18.33 5.81 11.60
C SER A 125 -17.35 6.92 12.01
N GLY A 126 -17.84 7.90 12.74
CA GLY A 126 -17.00 9.01 13.23
C GLY A 126 -15.91 8.52 14.19
N GLU A 127 -16.18 7.50 14.96
CA GLU A 127 -15.24 6.90 15.90
C GLU A 127 -14.02 6.32 15.18
N LEU A 128 -14.25 5.49 14.13
CA LEU A 128 -13.17 4.87 13.37
C LEU A 128 -12.44 5.87 12.47
N GLN A 129 -13.14 6.89 11.97
CA GLN A 129 -12.51 7.97 11.21
C GLN A 129 -11.50 8.75 12.04
N LYS A 130 -11.74 8.90 13.34
CA LYS A 130 -10.78 9.55 14.24
C LYS A 130 -9.59 8.65 14.58
N LEU A 131 -9.80 7.35 14.60
CA LEU A 131 -8.75 6.38 14.93
C LEU A 131 -7.79 6.19 13.76
N PHE A 132 -8.30 6.18 12.56
CA PHE A 132 -7.56 5.96 11.32
C PHE A 132 -7.67 7.17 10.39
#